data_77791575cb245dac583532f92ea6e96f
#
_entry.id   77791575cb245dac583532f92ea6e96f
#
_cell.length_a   1.000
_cell.length_b   1.000
_cell.length_c   1.000
_cell.angle_alpha   90.00
_cell.angle_beta   90.00
_cell.angle_gamma   90.00
#
_symmetry.space_group_name_H-M   'P 1'
#
loop_
_entity.id
_entity.type
_entity.pdbx_description
1 polymer ?
#
loop_
_entity_poly.entity_id
_entity_poly.type
_entity_poly.pdbx_seq_one_letter_code
_entity_poly.pdbx_strand_id
1 'polypeptide(L)'
;SPLWISLKTGVVATSVCFFLGVWTARKVVAMGGKGRAVVDGLLTMPLVLPPTVAGFFLLLIFSLRRPFGAFLYGAFDIKVVQTWLGCIIAASVIAFPLMYRNARAAFEQVDVNLIYAGRTLGMSEREIFWRVAMPTAGPGVLSGTILTFARAMGEYGATSMLAGNIAGKTGTISQKIAMVIQNADYITAGVWVVIIMLISFGIVFAVNIFSEKNMKNIRRW
;
A
#
# COMPACT_ATOMS: atom_id res chain seq x y z
N SER A 1 20.25 8.86 -1.55
CA SER A 1 20.16 8.70 -0.09
C SER A 1 19.10 7.68 0.27
N PRO A 2 19.23 6.98 1.41
CA PRO A 2 18.22 6.00 1.88
C PRO A 2 16.83 6.61 2.03
N LEU A 3 16.75 7.87 2.45
CA LEU A 3 15.51 8.64 2.57
C LEU A 3 14.78 8.76 1.23
N TRP A 4 15.49 9.11 0.16
CA TRP A 4 14.93 9.24 -1.18
C TRP A 4 14.41 7.89 -1.70
N ILE A 5 15.16 6.81 -1.44
CA ILE A 5 14.74 5.46 -1.84
C ILE A 5 13.44 5.06 -1.10
N SER A 6 13.36 5.29 0.21
CA SER A 6 12.15 5.02 0.99
C SER A 6 10.96 5.87 0.51
N LEU A 7 11.16 7.17 0.33
CA LEU A 7 10.09 8.08 -0.10
C LEU A 7 9.53 7.69 -1.47
N LYS A 8 10.40 7.53 -2.47
CA LYS A 8 9.93 7.14 -3.82
C LYS A 8 9.30 5.75 -3.84
N THR A 9 9.83 4.79 -3.05
CA THR A 9 9.24 3.46 -2.92
C THR A 9 7.87 3.54 -2.26
N GLY A 10 7.73 4.30 -1.17
CA GLY A 10 6.48 4.52 -0.47
C GLY A 10 5.41 5.15 -1.37
N VAL A 11 5.75 6.21 -2.12
CA VAL A 11 4.82 6.87 -3.05
C VAL A 11 4.36 5.90 -4.14
N VAL A 12 5.29 5.22 -4.82
CA VAL A 12 4.94 4.30 -5.93
C VAL A 12 4.16 3.09 -5.41
N ALA A 13 4.59 2.47 -4.31
CA ALA A 13 3.88 1.34 -3.71
C ALA A 13 2.46 1.75 -3.26
N THR A 14 2.31 2.93 -2.65
CA THR A 14 0.98 3.44 -2.26
C THR A 14 0.10 3.70 -3.47
N SER A 15 0.63 4.25 -4.55
CA SER A 15 -0.12 4.46 -5.78
C SER A 15 -0.61 3.14 -6.37
N VAL A 16 0.24 2.13 -6.43
CA VAL A 16 -0.14 0.77 -6.86
C VAL A 16 -1.22 0.19 -5.95
N CYS A 17 -1.03 0.27 -4.63
CA CYS A 17 -2.01 -0.20 -3.65
C CYS A 17 -3.34 0.55 -3.73
N PHE A 18 -3.32 1.86 -3.99
CA PHE A 18 -4.53 2.68 -4.15
C PHE A 18 -5.39 2.16 -5.30
N PHE A 19 -4.84 2.08 -6.50
CA PHE A 19 -5.61 1.63 -7.66
C PHE A 19 -6.08 0.19 -7.52
N LEU A 20 -5.20 -0.73 -7.15
CA LEU A 20 -5.56 -2.13 -6.95
C LEU A 20 -6.50 -2.33 -5.77
N GLY A 21 -6.26 -1.64 -4.64
CA GLY A 21 -7.07 -1.75 -3.43
C GLY A 21 -8.49 -1.20 -3.61
N VAL A 22 -8.64 -0.04 -4.24
CA VAL A 22 -9.96 0.54 -4.56
C VAL A 22 -10.71 -0.36 -5.55
N TRP A 23 -10.03 -0.83 -6.60
CA TRP A 23 -10.64 -1.71 -7.59
C TRP A 23 -11.10 -3.03 -6.98
N THR A 24 -10.24 -3.70 -6.19
CA THR A 24 -10.57 -4.98 -5.54
C THR A 24 -11.65 -4.78 -4.49
N ALA A 25 -11.59 -3.72 -3.68
CA ALA A 25 -12.61 -3.38 -2.68
C ALA A 25 -14.00 -3.23 -3.32
N ARG A 26 -14.09 -2.45 -4.42
CA ARG A 26 -15.33 -2.31 -5.20
C ARG A 26 -15.88 -3.65 -5.66
N LYS A 27 -15.02 -4.53 -6.18
CA LYS A 27 -15.42 -5.85 -6.67
C LYS A 27 -15.92 -6.75 -5.53
N VAL A 28 -15.20 -6.77 -4.41
CA VAL A 28 -15.55 -7.62 -3.26
C VAL A 28 -16.81 -7.14 -2.55
N VAL A 29 -17.05 -5.82 -2.46
CA VAL A 29 -18.33 -5.29 -1.91
C VAL A 29 -19.53 -5.75 -2.74
N ALA A 30 -19.37 -5.84 -4.07
CA ALA A 30 -20.43 -6.35 -4.97
C ALA A 30 -20.61 -7.88 -4.91
N MET A 31 -19.67 -8.61 -4.29
CA MET A 31 -19.77 -10.07 -4.15
C MET A 31 -20.65 -10.45 -2.95
N GLY A 32 -21.34 -11.56 -3.06
CA GLY A 32 -22.14 -12.16 -1.97
C GLY A 32 -21.63 -13.53 -1.54
N GLY A 33 -22.12 -14.02 -0.41
CA GLY A 33 -21.95 -15.41 0.02
C GLY A 33 -20.52 -15.81 0.45
N LYS A 34 -20.29 -17.13 0.44
CA LYS A 34 -19.00 -17.71 0.91
C LYS A 34 -17.80 -17.31 0.06
N GLY A 35 -18.00 -17.03 -1.24
CA GLY A 35 -16.92 -16.59 -2.13
C GLY A 35 -16.28 -15.29 -1.70
N ARG A 36 -17.07 -14.34 -1.19
CA ARG A 36 -16.59 -13.08 -0.63
C ARG A 36 -15.63 -13.31 0.55
N ALA A 37 -15.96 -14.22 1.47
CA ALA A 37 -15.13 -14.50 2.64
C ALA A 37 -13.78 -15.11 2.25
N VAL A 38 -13.76 -16.00 1.26
CA VAL A 38 -12.51 -16.62 0.76
C VAL A 38 -11.62 -15.56 0.08
N VAL A 39 -12.17 -14.75 -0.80
CA VAL A 39 -11.41 -13.69 -1.48
C VAL A 39 -10.88 -12.68 -0.47
N ASP A 40 -11.69 -12.26 0.50
CA ASP A 40 -11.29 -11.36 1.57
C ASP A 40 -10.13 -11.93 2.41
N GLY A 41 -10.22 -13.20 2.78
CA GLY A 41 -9.15 -13.91 3.49
C GLY A 41 -7.85 -13.93 2.70
N LEU A 42 -7.90 -14.25 1.41
CA LEU A 42 -6.70 -14.28 0.54
C LEU A 42 -6.08 -12.89 0.37
N LEU A 43 -6.90 -11.85 0.16
CA LEU A 43 -6.40 -10.48 -0.01
C LEU A 43 -5.81 -9.90 1.28
N THR A 44 -6.26 -10.38 2.43
CA THR A 44 -5.77 -9.93 3.75
C THR A 44 -4.67 -10.81 4.33
N MET A 45 -4.38 -11.96 3.73
CA MET A 45 -3.36 -12.90 4.20
C MET A 45 -1.98 -12.24 4.44
N PRO A 46 -1.46 -11.34 3.58
CA PRO A 46 -0.15 -10.71 3.83
C PRO A 46 -0.08 -9.89 5.12
N LEU A 47 -1.22 -9.49 5.69
CA LEU A 47 -1.26 -8.75 6.97
C LEU A 47 -0.96 -9.65 8.17
N VAL A 48 -1.31 -10.92 8.08
CA VAL A 48 -1.15 -11.92 9.15
C VAL A 48 0.24 -12.56 9.09
N LEU A 49 0.79 -12.70 7.90
CA LEU A 49 2.13 -13.28 7.72
C LEU A 49 3.22 -12.32 8.24
N PRO A 50 4.26 -12.86 8.91
CA PRO A 50 5.46 -12.06 9.17
C PRO A 50 6.02 -11.52 7.85
N PRO A 51 6.42 -10.22 7.80
CA PRO A 51 6.91 -9.60 6.56
C PRO A 51 8.08 -10.34 5.91
N THR A 52 8.96 -10.94 6.71
CA THR A 52 10.07 -11.77 6.22
C THR A 52 9.59 -13.04 5.51
N VAL A 53 8.52 -13.66 5.99
CA VAL A 53 7.92 -14.85 5.36
C VAL A 53 7.30 -14.46 4.00
N ALA A 54 6.54 -13.37 3.97
CA ALA A 54 6.00 -12.85 2.70
C ALA A 54 7.13 -12.50 1.72
N GLY A 55 8.21 -11.86 2.20
CA GLY A 55 9.40 -11.56 1.41
C GLY A 55 10.09 -12.80 0.86
N PHE A 56 10.16 -13.88 1.64
CA PHE A 56 10.70 -15.17 1.19
C PHE A 56 9.85 -15.78 0.07
N PHE A 57 8.52 -15.77 0.19
CA PHE A 57 7.65 -16.22 -0.90
C PHE A 57 7.82 -15.38 -2.17
N LEU A 58 7.92 -14.06 -2.04
CA LEU A 58 8.20 -13.19 -3.17
C LEU A 58 9.56 -13.51 -3.82
N LEU A 59 10.59 -13.76 -3.00
CA LEU A 59 11.90 -14.18 -3.49
C LEU A 59 11.81 -15.49 -4.27
N LEU A 60 11.06 -16.48 -3.78
CA LEU A 60 10.86 -17.74 -4.51
C LEU A 60 10.14 -17.51 -5.85
N ILE A 61 9.11 -16.67 -5.89
CA ILE A 61 8.36 -16.40 -7.12
C ILE A 61 9.23 -15.68 -8.15
N PHE A 62 9.96 -14.62 -7.75
CA PHE A 62 10.68 -13.73 -8.65
C PHE A 62 12.15 -14.10 -8.88
N SER A 63 12.66 -15.17 -8.23
CA SER A 63 14.03 -15.65 -8.43
C SER A 63 14.26 -16.08 -9.88
N LEU A 64 15.39 -15.69 -10.45
CA LEU A 64 15.80 -16.12 -11.80
C LEU A 64 16.00 -17.63 -11.93
N ARG A 65 16.14 -18.33 -10.81
CA ARG A 65 16.22 -19.82 -10.77
C ARG A 65 14.87 -20.50 -10.82
N ARG A 66 13.76 -19.75 -10.82
CA ARG A 66 12.40 -20.26 -10.84
C ARG A 66 11.70 -19.88 -12.16
N PRO A 67 10.72 -20.68 -12.62
CA PRO A 67 10.10 -20.51 -13.92
C PRO A 67 9.56 -19.09 -14.18
N PHE A 68 8.86 -18.52 -13.19
CA PHE A 68 8.25 -17.20 -13.34
C PHE A 68 9.29 -16.07 -13.42
N GLY A 69 10.29 -16.07 -12.54
CA GLY A 69 11.36 -15.07 -12.58
C GLY A 69 12.23 -15.19 -13.84
N ALA A 70 12.54 -16.43 -14.27
CA ALA A 70 13.24 -16.68 -15.52
C ALA A 70 12.44 -16.22 -16.75
N PHE A 71 11.13 -16.45 -16.77
CA PHE A 71 10.24 -15.99 -17.83
C PHE A 71 10.21 -14.44 -17.91
N LEU A 72 10.05 -13.74 -16.79
CA LEU A 72 10.06 -12.28 -16.75
C LEU A 72 11.38 -11.71 -17.29
N TYR A 73 12.48 -12.32 -16.91
CA TYR A 73 13.80 -11.89 -17.42
C TYR A 73 14.00 -12.22 -18.90
N GLY A 74 13.65 -13.43 -19.32
CA GLY A 74 13.85 -13.85 -20.72
C GLY A 74 12.92 -13.16 -21.72
N ALA A 75 11.67 -12.85 -21.33
CA ALA A 75 10.68 -12.25 -22.22
C ALA A 75 10.70 -10.71 -22.21
N PHE A 76 11.01 -10.09 -21.06
CA PHE A 76 10.86 -8.64 -20.85
C PHE A 76 12.12 -7.96 -20.32
N ASP A 77 13.22 -8.68 -20.11
CA ASP A 77 14.45 -8.20 -19.45
C ASP A 77 14.18 -7.56 -18.06
N ILE A 78 13.12 -8.03 -17.37
CA ILE A 78 12.73 -7.52 -16.08
C ILE A 78 13.33 -8.36 -14.96
N LYS A 79 14.31 -7.77 -14.26
CA LYS A 79 14.88 -8.33 -13.02
C LYS A 79 14.23 -7.69 -11.81
N VAL A 80 13.61 -8.50 -10.96
CA VAL A 80 12.93 -8.04 -9.73
C VAL A 80 13.87 -8.14 -8.52
N VAL A 81 14.51 -9.29 -8.36
CA VAL A 81 15.39 -9.58 -7.20
C VAL A 81 16.61 -8.65 -7.22
N GLN A 82 16.92 -8.08 -6.05
CA GLN A 82 18.02 -7.13 -5.85
C GLN A 82 17.92 -5.84 -6.70
N THR A 83 16.69 -5.40 -6.96
CA THR A 83 16.43 -4.14 -7.66
C THR A 83 15.45 -3.26 -6.90
N TRP A 84 15.35 -1.99 -7.29
CA TRP A 84 14.34 -1.08 -6.73
C TRP A 84 12.90 -1.54 -7.02
N LEU A 85 12.66 -2.22 -8.15
CA LEU A 85 11.37 -2.84 -8.45
C LEU A 85 10.99 -3.88 -7.37
N GLY A 86 11.97 -4.63 -6.86
CA GLY A 86 11.77 -5.51 -5.72
C GLY A 86 11.33 -4.78 -4.45
N CYS A 87 11.88 -3.57 -4.18
CA CYS A 87 11.41 -2.75 -3.05
C CYS A 87 9.94 -2.36 -3.23
N ILE A 88 9.53 -1.93 -4.44
CA ILE A 88 8.15 -1.55 -4.73
C ILE A 88 7.21 -2.74 -4.55
N ILE A 89 7.54 -3.90 -5.12
CA ILE A 89 6.70 -5.10 -5.03
C ILE A 89 6.56 -5.54 -3.56
N ALA A 90 7.66 -5.62 -2.82
CA ALA A 90 7.65 -6.01 -1.40
C ALA A 90 6.78 -5.05 -0.57
N ALA A 91 7.01 -3.74 -0.69
CA ALA A 91 6.24 -2.74 0.02
C ALA A 91 4.75 -2.76 -0.38
N SER A 92 4.45 -2.95 -1.66
CA SER A 92 3.07 -3.03 -2.15
C SER A 92 2.33 -4.24 -1.59
N VAL A 93 2.93 -5.43 -1.62
CA VAL A 93 2.28 -6.65 -1.12
C VAL A 93 1.96 -6.55 0.36
N ILE A 94 2.89 -6.00 1.16
CA ILE A 94 2.70 -5.85 2.61
C ILE A 94 1.72 -4.73 2.97
N ALA A 95 1.68 -3.63 2.19
CA ALA A 95 0.81 -2.50 2.47
C ALA A 95 -0.59 -2.63 1.83
N PHE A 96 -0.74 -3.43 0.78
CA PHE A 96 -1.99 -3.62 0.03
C PHE A 96 -3.20 -3.98 0.91
N PRO A 97 -3.12 -4.93 1.88
CA PRO A 97 -4.27 -5.26 2.70
C PRO A 97 -4.85 -4.09 3.48
N LEU A 98 -4.01 -3.13 3.90
CA LEU A 98 -4.48 -1.91 4.60
C LEU A 98 -5.32 -1.04 3.68
N MET A 99 -4.84 -0.80 2.45
CA MET A 99 -5.60 -0.04 1.46
C MET A 99 -6.93 -0.71 1.13
N TYR A 100 -6.88 -2.00 0.82
CA TYR A 100 -8.04 -2.81 0.49
C TYR A 100 -9.10 -2.77 1.59
N ARG A 101 -8.73 -3.05 2.85
CA ARG A 101 -9.67 -3.09 3.98
C ARG A 101 -10.29 -1.73 4.27
N ASN A 102 -9.52 -0.66 4.23
CA ASN A 102 -10.06 0.69 4.45
C ASN A 102 -10.99 1.12 3.31
N ALA A 103 -10.60 0.89 2.06
CA ALA A 103 -11.45 1.18 0.90
C ALA A 103 -12.74 0.36 0.94
N ARG A 104 -12.65 -0.93 1.28
CA ARG A 104 -13.83 -1.80 1.44
C ARG A 104 -14.75 -1.29 2.53
N ALA A 105 -14.25 -1.02 3.73
CA ALA A 105 -15.05 -0.50 4.84
C ALA A 105 -15.71 0.85 4.47
N ALA A 106 -15.01 1.71 3.75
CA ALA A 106 -15.56 2.98 3.29
C ALA A 106 -16.69 2.79 2.26
N PHE A 107 -16.56 1.84 1.33
CA PHE A 107 -17.63 1.53 0.37
C PHE A 107 -18.83 0.84 1.02
N GLU A 108 -18.63 0.01 2.04
CA GLU A 108 -19.72 -0.63 2.79
C GLU A 108 -20.55 0.37 3.62
N GLN A 109 -19.98 1.53 3.96
CA GLN A 109 -20.68 2.61 4.67
C GLN A 109 -21.48 3.54 3.75
N VAL A 110 -21.37 3.40 2.43
CA VAL A 110 -22.15 4.20 1.48
C VAL A 110 -23.62 3.78 1.58
N ASP A 111 -24.52 4.75 1.82
CA ASP A 111 -25.94 4.48 1.89
C ASP A 111 -26.44 3.91 0.55
N VAL A 112 -27.03 2.72 0.62
CA VAL A 112 -27.59 2.01 -0.54
C VAL A 112 -28.69 2.82 -1.24
N ASN A 113 -29.41 3.68 -0.51
CA ASN A 113 -30.44 4.54 -1.08
C ASN A 113 -29.87 5.55 -2.07
N LEU A 114 -28.63 6.04 -1.84
CA LEU A 114 -27.95 6.90 -2.80
C LEU A 114 -27.66 6.16 -4.13
N ILE A 115 -27.31 4.88 -4.03
CA ILE A 115 -27.08 4.03 -5.20
C ILE A 115 -28.39 3.82 -5.97
N TYR A 116 -29.49 3.51 -5.26
CA TYR A 116 -30.81 3.33 -5.87
C TYR A 116 -31.34 4.63 -6.51
N ALA A 117 -31.15 5.77 -5.85
CA ALA A 117 -31.52 7.07 -6.41
C ALA A 117 -30.77 7.34 -7.72
N GLY A 118 -29.45 7.06 -7.77
CA GLY A 118 -28.67 7.15 -9.00
C GLY A 118 -29.23 6.29 -10.13
N ARG A 119 -29.61 5.03 -9.82
CA ARG A 119 -30.24 4.12 -10.80
C ARG A 119 -31.59 4.64 -11.31
N THR A 120 -32.41 5.17 -10.41
CA THR A 120 -33.72 5.77 -10.77
C THR A 120 -33.55 6.98 -11.69
N LEU A 121 -32.46 7.74 -11.53
CA LEU A 121 -32.10 8.85 -12.41
C LEU A 121 -31.44 8.40 -13.75
N GLY A 122 -31.38 7.09 -14.02
CA GLY A 122 -30.82 6.54 -15.25
C GLY A 122 -29.31 6.57 -15.34
N MET A 123 -28.61 6.78 -14.22
CA MET A 123 -27.13 6.77 -14.20
C MET A 123 -26.60 5.34 -14.40
N SER A 124 -25.55 5.21 -15.19
CA SER A 124 -24.81 3.95 -15.33
C SER A 124 -24.07 3.59 -14.03
N GLU A 125 -23.79 2.30 -13.82
CA GLU A 125 -23.02 1.82 -12.64
C GLU A 125 -21.63 2.47 -12.53
N ARG A 126 -21.05 2.88 -13.67
CA ARG A 126 -19.78 3.61 -13.70
C ARG A 126 -19.95 5.06 -13.20
N GLU A 127 -21.02 5.73 -13.60
CA GLU A 127 -21.33 7.08 -13.14
C GLU A 127 -21.69 7.09 -11.67
N ILE A 128 -22.51 6.16 -11.21
CA ILE A 128 -22.84 5.98 -9.78
C ILE A 128 -21.57 5.79 -8.96
N PHE A 129 -20.64 4.96 -9.44
CA PHE A 129 -19.37 4.77 -8.74
C PHE A 129 -18.57 6.07 -8.61
N TRP A 130 -18.36 6.79 -9.71
CA TRP A 130 -17.48 7.96 -9.71
C TRP A 130 -18.14 9.23 -9.14
N ARG A 131 -19.47 9.37 -9.28
CA ARG A 131 -20.20 10.59 -8.86
C ARG A 131 -20.87 10.45 -7.50
N VAL A 132 -21.12 9.22 -7.04
CA VAL A 132 -21.84 8.96 -5.77
C VAL A 132 -20.96 8.17 -4.80
N ALA A 133 -20.61 6.90 -5.12
CA ALA A 133 -19.95 6.02 -4.19
C ALA A 133 -18.53 6.48 -3.83
N MET A 134 -17.71 6.84 -4.81
CA MET A 134 -16.32 7.24 -4.57
C MET A 134 -16.18 8.56 -3.80
N PRO A 135 -16.93 9.63 -4.11
CA PRO A 135 -16.92 10.86 -3.29
C PRO A 135 -17.39 10.63 -1.87
N THR A 136 -18.46 9.83 -1.67
CA THR A 136 -19.01 9.52 -0.34
C THR A 136 -18.01 8.69 0.49
N ALA A 137 -17.37 7.70 -0.11
CA ALA A 137 -16.34 6.88 0.52
C ALA A 137 -14.97 7.61 0.64
N GLY A 138 -14.82 8.75 0.01
CA GLY A 138 -13.57 9.50 -0.13
C GLY A 138 -12.76 9.67 1.15
N PRO A 139 -13.35 10.11 2.28
CA PRO A 139 -12.64 10.26 3.56
C PRO A 139 -12.01 8.94 4.05
N GLY A 140 -12.73 7.82 3.97
CA GLY A 140 -12.23 6.51 4.36
C GLY A 140 -11.16 5.97 3.41
N VAL A 141 -11.32 6.18 2.10
CA VAL A 141 -10.32 5.83 1.09
C VAL A 141 -9.04 6.65 1.31
N LEU A 142 -9.16 7.93 1.62
CA LEU A 142 -8.02 8.79 1.92
C LEU A 142 -7.28 8.33 3.18
N SER A 143 -8.00 8.03 4.27
CA SER A 143 -7.42 7.45 5.48
C SER A 143 -6.66 6.15 5.19
N GLY A 144 -7.24 5.26 4.38
CA GLY A 144 -6.59 4.04 3.92
C GLY A 144 -5.31 4.30 3.14
N THR A 145 -5.31 5.32 2.29
CA THR A 145 -4.12 5.72 1.51
C THR A 145 -2.98 6.18 2.41
N ILE A 146 -3.29 6.98 3.45
CA ILE A 146 -2.29 7.47 4.42
C ILE A 146 -1.67 6.31 5.20
N LEU A 147 -2.51 5.42 5.73
CA LEU A 147 -2.04 4.25 6.47
C LEU A 147 -1.19 3.33 5.59
N THR A 148 -1.57 3.16 4.33
CA THR A 148 -0.82 2.39 3.33
C THR A 148 0.54 3.00 3.07
N PHE A 149 0.61 4.33 2.92
CA PHE A 149 1.88 5.04 2.74
C PHE A 149 2.79 4.89 3.95
N ALA A 150 2.28 5.11 5.17
CA ALA A 150 3.04 4.94 6.39
C ALA A 150 3.56 3.51 6.53
N ARG A 151 2.75 2.50 6.19
CA ARG A 151 3.14 1.09 6.20
C ARG A 151 4.21 0.78 5.16
N ALA A 152 4.09 1.32 3.95
CA ALA A 152 5.06 1.12 2.87
C ALA A 152 6.41 1.79 3.17
N MET A 153 6.41 2.98 3.78
CA MET A 153 7.63 3.69 4.20
C MET A 153 8.44 2.94 5.26
N GLY A 154 7.75 2.29 6.20
CA GLY A 154 8.37 1.53 7.28
C GLY A 154 8.72 0.09 6.93
N GLU A 155 8.55 -0.34 5.65
CA GLU A 155 8.78 -1.74 5.29
C GLU A 155 10.27 -2.08 5.31
N TYR A 156 10.60 -3.19 6.02
CA TYR A 156 11.96 -3.70 6.18
C TYR A 156 12.06 -5.19 5.82
N GLY A 157 11.20 -6.02 6.39
CA GLY A 157 11.37 -7.48 6.35
C GLY A 157 11.26 -8.07 4.96
N ALA A 158 10.19 -7.76 4.23
CA ALA A 158 10.00 -8.26 2.86
C ALA A 158 10.98 -7.61 1.88
N THR A 159 11.27 -6.32 2.07
CA THR A 159 12.22 -5.59 1.23
C THR A 159 13.63 -6.16 1.38
N SER A 160 14.08 -6.46 2.60
CA SER A 160 15.40 -7.07 2.84
C SER A 160 15.55 -8.42 2.17
N MET A 161 14.48 -9.25 2.18
CA MET A 161 14.50 -10.57 1.55
C MET A 161 14.50 -10.50 0.02
N LEU A 162 13.67 -9.64 -0.58
CA LEU A 162 13.50 -9.59 -2.03
C LEU A 162 14.52 -8.69 -2.73
N ALA A 163 14.72 -7.47 -2.22
CA ALA A 163 15.54 -6.46 -2.85
C ALA A 163 16.96 -6.37 -2.27
N GLY A 164 17.21 -6.98 -1.11
CA GLY A 164 18.48 -6.86 -0.40
C GLY A 164 18.72 -5.43 0.10
N ASN A 165 19.96 -5.18 0.56
CA ASN A 165 20.39 -3.86 1.05
C ASN A 165 21.59 -3.36 0.22
N ILE A 166 21.35 -2.89 -0.99
CA ILE A 166 22.37 -2.39 -1.89
C ILE A 166 22.43 -0.87 -1.75
N ALA A 167 23.60 -0.36 -1.30
CA ALA A 167 23.80 1.06 -1.09
C ALA A 167 23.51 1.88 -2.37
N GLY A 168 22.69 2.92 -2.23
CA GLY A 168 22.31 3.79 -3.36
C GLY A 168 21.25 3.23 -4.32
N LYS A 169 20.90 1.91 -4.24
CA LYS A 169 19.95 1.26 -5.13
C LYS A 169 18.68 0.79 -4.40
N THR A 170 18.82 -0.03 -3.38
CA THR A 170 17.69 -0.66 -2.65
C THR A 170 17.69 -0.36 -1.15
N GLY A 171 18.77 0.22 -0.62
CA GLY A 171 18.90 0.52 0.81
C GLY A 171 17.88 1.57 1.28
N THR A 172 16.83 1.13 1.95
CA THR A 172 15.80 1.99 2.58
C THR A 172 16.28 2.55 3.92
N ILE A 173 15.55 3.52 4.49
CA ILE A 173 15.86 4.06 5.84
C ILE A 173 15.80 2.94 6.89
N SER A 174 14.77 2.10 6.86
CA SER A 174 14.63 0.99 7.81
C SER A 174 15.80 0.02 7.75
N GLN A 175 16.30 -0.28 6.55
CA GLN A 175 17.50 -1.10 6.35
C GLN A 175 18.76 -0.39 6.84
N LYS A 176 18.88 0.93 6.61
CA LYS A 176 20.02 1.71 7.10
C LYS A 176 20.06 1.75 8.63
N ILE A 177 18.92 1.95 9.29
CA ILE A 177 18.81 1.90 10.75
C ILE A 177 19.25 0.52 11.26
N ALA A 178 18.73 -0.56 10.70
CA ALA A 178 19.10 -1.92 11.11
C ALA A 178 20.61 -2.17 10.95
N MET A 179 21.22 -1.72 9.83
CA MET A 179 22.64 -1.89 9.56
C MET A 179 23.53 -1.12 10.55
N VAL A 180 23.18 0.13 10.89
CA VAL A 180 24.00 0.92 11.82
C VAL A 180 23.88 0.41 13.27
N ILE A 181 22.72 -0.13 13.63
CA ILE A 181 22.53 -0.82 14.93
C ILE A 181 23.40 -2.08 15.00
N GLN A 182 23.47 -2.88 13.94
CA GLN A 182 24.33 -4.06 13.88
C GLN A 182 25.83 -3.71 14.02
N ASN A 183 26.21 -2.49 13.61
CA ASN A 183 27.57 -1.95 13.78
C ASN A 183 27.77 -1.28 15.14
N ALA A 184 26.83 -1.39 16.08
CA ALA A 184 26.82 -0.72 17.38
C ALA A 184 26.90 0.83 17.34
N ASP A 185 26.57 1.46 16.21
CA ASP A 185 26.51 2.91 16.05
C ASP A 185 25.10 3.43 16.38
N TYR A 186 24.80 3.49 17.68
CA TYR A 186 23.49 3.90 18.18
C TYR A 186 23.20 5.39 17.98
N ILE A 187 24.24 6.23 17.88
CA ILE A 187 24.09 7.68 17.68
C ILE A 187 23.56 7.93 16.27
N THR A 188 24.21 7.36 15.25
CA THR A 188 23.76 7.46 13.86
C THR A 188 22.38 6.81 13.66
N ALA A 189 22.11 5.69 14.33
CA ALA A 189 20.78 5.07 14.30
C ALA A 189 19.71 6.01 14.86
N GLY A 190 19.97 6.66 16.01
CA GLY A 190 19.07 7.64 16.63
C GLY A 190 18.76 8.82 15.71
N VAL A 191 19.76 9.37 15.02
CA VAL A 191 19.54 10.44 14.02
C VAL A 191 18.58 9.99 12.91
N TRP A 192 18.78 8.80 12.33
CA TRP A 192 17.88 8.28 11.31
C TRP A 192 16.47 8.02 11.82
N VAL A 193 16.32 7.53 13.06
CA VAL A 193 15.00 7.33 13.71
C VAL A 193 14.28 8.66 13.88
N VAL A 194 14.95 9.70 14.37
CA VAL A 194 14.35 11.04 14.52
C VAL A 194 13.92 11.60 13.15
N ILE A 195 14.76 11.46 12.13
CA ILE A 195 14.43 11.90 10.76
C ILE A 195 13.16 11.23 10.26
N ILE A 196 13.05 9.89 10.35
CA ILE A 196 11.87 9.19 9.86
C ILE A 196 10.61 9.53 10.67
N MET A 197 10.74 9.72 12.00
CA MET A 197 9.64 10.15 12.86
C MET A 197 9.11 11.52 12.46
N LEU A 198 9.98 12.50 12.24
CA LEU A 198 9.58 13.85 11.84
C LEU A 198 8.90 13.85 10.46
N ILE A 199 9.43 13.10 9.49
CA ILE A 199 8.83 12.98 8.17
C ILE A 199 7.46 12.31 8.25
N SER A 200 7.36 11.19 8.96
CA SER A 200 6.10 10.45 9.11
C SER A 200 5.05 11.30 9.81
N PHE A 201 5.43 12.00 10.89
CA PHE A 201 4.54 12.92 11.58
C PHE A 201 4.08 14.07 10.68
N GLY A 202 5.01 14.70 9.95
CA GLY A 202 4.68 15.78 9.01
C GLY A 202 3.71 15.36 7.91
N ILE A 203 3.89 14.16 7.35
CA ILE A 203 2.99 13.62 6.33
C ILE A 203 1.60 13.35 6.90
N VAL A 204 1.52 12.64 8.04
CA VAL A 204 0.24 12.34 8.70
C VAL A 204 -0.49 13.63 9.10
N PHE A 205 0.24 14.60 9.65
CA PHE A 205 -0.30 15.89 10.05
C PHE A 205 -0.84 16.68 8.83
N ALA A 206 -0.07 16.77 7.75
CA ALA A 206 -0.49 17.44 6.53
C ALA A 206 -1.77 16.81 5.96
N VAL A 207 -1.83 15.49 5.89
CA VAL A 207 -3.01 14.80 5.34
C VAL A 207 -4.22 14.94 6.25
N ASN A 208 -4.06 14.93 7.57
CA ASN A 208 -5.17 15.16 8.50
C ASN A 208 -5.78 16.56 8.32
N ILE A 209 -4.94 17.58 8.15
CA ILE A 209 -5.42 18.96 7.86
C ILE A 209 -6.20 19.01 6.56
N PHE A 210 -5.70 18.37 5.49
CA PHE A 210 -6.40 18.32 4.20
C PHE A 210 -7.73 17.56 4.30
N SER A 211 -7.76 16.46 5.01
CA SER A 211 -8.97 15.65 5.25
C SER A 211 -10.04 16.47 6.00
N GLU A 212 -9.65 17.17 7.05
CA GLU A 212 -10.59 18.00 7.84
C GLU A 212 -11.20 19.15 7.04
N LYS A 213 -10.40 19.81 6.20
CA LYS A 213 -10.90 20.87 5.31
C LYS A 213 -11.93 20.35 4.32
N ASN A 214 -11.69 19.20 3.72
CA ASN A 214 -12.62 18.57 2.78
C ASN A 214 -13.92 18.10 3.46
N MET A 215 -13.85 17.55 4.68
CA MET A 215 -15.05 17.15 5.43
C MET A 215 -15.92 18.35 5.85
N LYS A 216 -15.33 19.49 6.20
CA LYS A 216 -16.08 20.71 6.53
C LYS A 216 -16.86 21.26 5.34
N ASN A 217 -16.34 21.09 4.13
CA ASN A 217 -17.04 21.49 2.91
C ASN A 217 -18.24 20.59 2.56
N ILE A 218 -18.18 19.29 2.90
CA ILE A 218 -19.28 18.33 2.67
C ILE A 218 -20.40 18.49 3.71
N ARG A 219 -20.07 18.88 4.95
CA ARG A 219 -21.07 19.09 6.02
C ARG A 219 -21.84 20.44 5.95
N ARG A 220 -21.55 21.30 5.02
CA ARG A 220 -22.21 22.60 4.85
C ARG A 220 -23.45 22.58 3.95
N TRP A 221 -23.93 21.40 3.55
CA TRP A 221 -25.17 21.23 2.77
C TRP A 221 -26.18 20.35 3.60
#